data_debd3762f7f4c09d532f25e9c99d9088
#
_entry.id   debd3762f7f4c09d532f25e9c99d9088
#
_cell.length_a   1.000
_cell.length_b   1.000
_cell.length_c   1.000
_cell.angle_alpha   90.00
_cell.angle_beta   90.00
_cell.angle_gamma   90.00
#
_symmetry.space_group_name_H-M   'P 1'
#
loop_
_entity.id
_entity.type
_entity.pdbx_description
1 polymer ?
#
loop_
_entity_poly.entity_id
_entity_poly.type
_entity_poly.pdbx_seq_one_letter_code
_entity_poly.pdbx_strand_id
1 'polypeptide(L)'
;MASMTEINQPVKSIAVGDETKEGDNLSYTQSRKIVLTTFGSFGDLHPYIAVGLELKARGHHVIIATTPVYREKVEATGLGFHPVRPDFPSPDEDTELVEKVMKLKDGAQFLFKELIAPHVREAYEDLQEATRDADLLVTHVITYSAHILAQKTGIPWISTVLAPATIFSVYDPMVPPQTPGLVKVLGHSKLLSRAFISVVKKVTGRWVEPIYKFREELGLPRGRHPIFEGQYSPYLNLALFSKYLGEPQPDWPPHTKVTGFPFYDKKDEKSISPELEKFLDDGPAPIVFTLGSSAVYVADDFYKVSIEAARQLKRRAVLLIGNERNRPKESLPEGIVAFDYAPYGQILPRAAAIVHQGGVGTTGQGLRAGVPTLVIPFNHDQPDNAYRLARLGISRTLSRKKYIVPNVIKELDSLLSNKSYALKAADIGRQVRSENGASKAADEIEVFVKVVNAKV
;
A
#
# COMPACT_ATOMS: atom_id res chain seq x y z
N MET A 1 -39.61 8.92 -29.29
CA MET A 1 -38.45 8.09 -29.73
C MET A 1 -37.31 9.05 -30.04
N ALA A 2 -36.55 9.44 -29.04
CA ALA A 2 -35.31 10.22 -29.18
C ALA A 2 -34.14 9.25 -29.10
N SER A 3 -33.23 9.31 -30.04
CA SER A 3 -32.21 8.30 -30.33
C SER A 3 -31.17 8.19 -29.22
N MET A 4 -30.90 6.97 -28.80
CA MET A 4 -29.88 6.54 -27.83
C MET A 4 -28.43 6.65 -28.36
N THR A 5 -28.06 7.67 -29.12
CA THR A 5 -26.76 7.72 -29.82
C THR A 5 -25.79 8.77 -29.28
N GLU A 6 -26.11 9.48 -28.19
CA GLU A 6 -25.22 10.57 -27.71
C GLU A 6 -24.45 10.31 -26.41
N ILE A 7 -24.50 9.10 -25.86
CA ILE A 7 -23.79 8.81 -24.56
C ILE A 7 -22.34 8.27 -24.75
N ASN A 8 -21.86 8.14 -25.98
CA ASN A 8 -20.55 7.53 -26.26
C ASN A 8 -19.57 8.45 -26.99
N GLN A 9 -19.57 9.75 -26.73
CA GLN A 9 -18.44 10.56 -27.17
C GLN A 9 -17.32 10.48 -26.11
N PRO A 10 -16.09 10.05 -26.48
CA PRO A 10 -14.94 10.14 -25.61
C PRO A 10 -14.70 11.63 -25.33
N VAL A 11 -14.71 12.03 -24.06
CA VAL A 11 -14.25 13.34 -23.63
C VAL A 11 -12.86 13.55 -24.24
N LYS A 12 -12.73 14.56 -25.11
CA LYS A 12 -11.46 14.92 -25.77
C LYS A 12 -10.35 14.96 -24.73
N SER A 13 -9.22 14.33 -25.04
CA SER A 13 -8.03 14.25 -24.22
C SER A 13 -7.75 15.59 -23.52
N ILE A 14 -7.73 15.55 -22.18
CA ILE A 14 -7.32 16.68 -21.37
C ILE A 14 -5.79 16.64 -21.36
N ALA A 15 -5.15 17.34 -22.27
CA ALA A 15 -3.73 17.65 -22.16
C ALA A 15 -3.59 18.67 -21.03
N VAL A 16 -3.07 18.25 -19.90
CA VAL A 16 -2.57 19.16 -18.85
C VAL A 16 -1.23 19.69 -19.39
N GLY A 17 -1.24 20.91 -19.92
CA GLY A 17 -0.05 21.57 -20.41
C GLY A 17 0.93 21.84 -19.26
N ASP A 18 2.19 21.60 -19.54
CA ASP A 18 3.34 21.91 -18.68
C ASP A 18 3.67 23.41 -18.83
N GLU A 19 2.89 24.29 -18.20
CA GLU A 19 3.24 25.72 -18.03
C GLU A 19 2.85 26.19 -16.64
N THR A 20 3.75 26.03 -15.69
CA THR A 20 3.71 26.76 -14.41
C THR A 20 4.29 28.16 -14.64
N LYS A 21 3.43 29.17 -14.78
CA LYS A 21 3.79 30.55 -14.52
C LYS A 21 3.85 30.77 -13.00
N GLU A 22 5.05 31.05 -12.49
CA GLU A 22 5.25 31.56 -11.14
C GLU A 22 4.50 32.91 -11.02
N GLY A 23 3.63 33.03 -10.01
CA GLY A 23 3.18 34.34 -9.54
C GLY A 23 1.68 34.60 -9.46
N ASP A 24 0.81 33.61 -9.33
CA ASP A 24 -0.58 33.88 -8.95
C ASP A 24 -0.85 33.50 -7.50
N ASN A 25 -1.21 34.49 -6.68
CA ASN A 25 -1.76 34.33 -5.33
C ASN A 25 -2.79 33.20 -5.34
N LEU A 26 -2.51 32.12 -4.61
CA LEU A 26 -3.41 31.00 -4.36
C LEU A 26 -4.66 31.54 -3.63
N SER A 27 -5.63 32.03 -4.41
CA SER A 27 -6.97 32.31 -3.90
C SER A 27 -7.52 31.00 -3.34
N TYR A 28 -7.98 31.04 -2.09
CA TYR A 28 -8.59 29.94 -1.34
C TYR A 28 -9.47 29.09 -2.26
N THR A 29 -9.08 27.83 -2.47
CA THR A 29 -9.91 26.89 -3.22
C THR A 29 -11.23 26.72 -2.48
N GLN A 30 -12.35 26.79 -3.19
CA GLN A 30 -13.67 26.52 -2.60
C GLN A 30 -13.62 25.14 -1.90
N SER A 31 -14.08 25.10 -0.64
CA SER A 31 -14.19 23.87 0.13
C SER A 31 -14.96 22.79 -0.66
N ARG A 32 -14.47 21.57 -0.66
CA ARG A 32 -15.06 20.42 -1.38
C ARG A 32 -15.31 19.27 -0.43
N LYS A 33 -16.37 18.51 -0.68
CA LYS A 33 -16.61 17.23 -0.03
C LYS A 33 -15.93 16.11 -0.84
N ILE A 34 -14.89 15.52 -0.28
CA ILE A 34 -14.07 14.49 -0.93
C ILE A 34 -14.23 13.19 -0.16
N VAL A 35 -14.63 12.13 -0.85
CA VAL A 35 -14.72 10.78 -0.28
C VAL A 35 -13.53 9.96 -0.74
N LEU A 36 -12.75 9.46 0.21
CA LEU A 36 -11.64 8.53 -0.06
C LEU A 36 -12.06 7.14 0.38
N THR A 37 -12.06 6.16 -0.53
CA THR A 37 -12.43 4.79 -0.18
C THR A 37 -11.27 3.82 -0.31
N THR A 38 -11.09 2.98 0.70
CA THR A 38 -10.07 1.93 0.75
C THR A 38 -10.59 0.69 1.45
N PHE A 39 -9.88 -0.41 1.23
CA PHE A 39 -10.15 -1.70 1.85
C PHE A 39 -8.83 -2.43 2.09
N GLY A 40 -8.71 -3.16 3.20
CA GLY A 40 -7.52 -3.96 3.52
C GLY A 40 -6.99 -3.71 4.94
N SER A 41 -5.68 -3.74 5.10
CA SER A 41 -4.98 -3.59 6.38
C SER A 41 -4.63 -2.14 6.70
N PHE A 42 -3.93 -1.91 7.81
CA PHE A 42 -3.37 -0.58 8.09
C PHE A 42 -2.41 -0.07 7.00
N GLY A 43 -1.78 -0.97 6.25
CA GLY A 43 -0.96 -0.59 5.10
C GLY A 43 -1.78 0.08 3.99
N ASP A 44 -3.06 -0.28 3.89
CA ASP A 44 -4.01 0.28 2.93
C ASP A 44 -4.72 1.52 3.48
N LEU A 45 -4.97 1.61 4.78
CA LEU A 45 -5.69 2.71 5.42
C LEU A 45 -4.82 3.95 5.66
N HIS A 46 -3.61 3.78 6.19
CA HIS A 46 -2.75 4.89 6.60
C HIS A 46 -2.44 5.89 5.47
N PRO A 47 -2.16 5.47 4.22
CA PRO A 47 -1.98 6.39 3.10
C PRO A 47 -3.18 7.31 2.88
N TYR A 48 -4.40 6.78 3.03
CA TYR A 48 -5.63 7.56 2.85
C TYR A 48 -5.88 8.53 3.99
N ILE A 49 -5.56 8.13 5.23
CA ILE A 49 -5.58 9.06 6.37
C ILE A 49 -4.59 10.20 6.13
N ALA A 50 -3.37 9.92 5.68
CA ALA A 50 -2.36 10.95 5.43
C ALA A 50 -2.80 11.95 4.36
N VAL A 51 -3.30 11.47 3.21
CA VAL A 51 -3.85 12.32 2.15
C VAL A 51 -5.09 13.08 2.63
N GLY A 52 -5.97 12.40 3.38
CA GLY A 52 -7.18 13.02 3.93
C GLY A 52 -6.89 14.15 4.90
N LEU A 53 -5.89 14.00 5.77
CA LEU A 53 -5.46 15.04 6.71
C LEU A 53 -4.85 16.24 5.98
N GLU A 54 -4.09 16.01 4.93
CA GLU A 54 -3.54 17.07 4.09
C GLU A 54 -4.65 17.86 3.38
N LEU A 55 -5.62 17.18 2.76
CA LEU A 55 -6.79 17.81 2.15
C LEU A 55 -7.64 18.57 3.17
N LYS A 56 -7.85 18.00 4.37
CA LYS A 56 -8.54 18.69 5.46
C LYS A 56 -7.82 19.95 5.90
N ALA A 57 -6.49 19.92 6.02
CA ALA A 57 -5.68 21.09 6.37
C ALA A 57 -5.80 22.21 5.32
N ARG A 58 -6.13 21.87 4.06
CA ARG A 58 -6.42 22.81 2.96
C ARG A 58 -7.88 23.28 2.91
N GLY A 59 -8.70 22.89 3.87
CA GLY A 59 -10.08 23.36 4.02
C GLY A 59 -11.15 22.50 3.36
N HIS A 60 -10.81 21.30 2.89
CA HIS A 60 -11.79 20.37 2.34
C HIS A 60 -12.50 19.56 3.43
N HIS A 61 -13.74 19.16 3.18
CA HIS A 61 -14.49 18.21 3.99
C HIS A 61 -14.18 16.79 3.51
N VAL A 62 -13.45 16.03 4.30
CA VAL A 62 -12.94 14.71 3.88
C VAL A 62 -13.58 13.59 4.69
N ILE A 63 -14.06 12.56 3.98
CA ILE A 63 -14.63 11.34 4.54
C ILE A 63 -13.79 10.14 4.10
N ILE A 64 -13.39 9.30 5.04
CA ILE A 64 -12.83 7.99 4.76
C ILE A 64 -13.95 6.95 4.78
N ALA A 65 -14.21 6.37 3.62
CA ALA A 65 -15.22 5.33 3.43
C ALA A 65 -14.52 3.95 3.39
N THR A 66 -14.63 3.18 4.47
CA THR A 66 -13.91 1.90 4.64
C THR A 66 -14.64 0.98 5.62
N THR A 67 -14.10 -0.23 5.86
CA THR A 67 -14.69 -1.22 6.76
C THR A 67 -14.88 -0.67 8.19
N PRO A 68 -15.99 -1.02 8.87
CA PRO A 68 -16.36 -0.51 10.20
C PRO A 68 -15.29 -0.66 11.28
N VAL A 69 -14.46 -1.69 11.22
CA VAL A 69 -13.38 -1.94 12.19
C VAL A 69 -12.41 -0.75 12.35
N TYR A 70 -12.34 0.14 11.37
CA TYR A 70 -11.44 1.31 11.41
C TYR A 70 -12.12 2.62 11.86
N ARG A 71 -13.39 2.59 12.25
CA ARG A 71 -14.16 3.79 12.65
C ARG A 71 -13.41 4.64 13.68
N GLU A 72 -13.11 4.06 14.83
CA GLU A 72 -12.46 4.77 15.94
C GLU A 72 -11.12 5.38 15.52
N LYS A 73 -10.35 4.64 14.73
CA LYS A 73 -9.06 5.11 14.24
C LYS A 73 -9.18 6.30 13.31
N VAL A 74 -10.15 6.30 12.41
CA VAL A 74 -10.38 7.40 11.47
C VAL A 74 -10.94 8.62 12.20
N GLU A 75 -11.98 8.44 13.02
CA GLU A 75 -12.63 9.52 13.77
C GLU A 75 -11.67 10.20 14.76
N ALA A 76 -10.74 9.43 15.38
CA ALA A 76 -9.69 9.98 16.24
C ALA A 76 -8.75 10.96 15.52
N THR A 77 -8.67 10.91 14.18
CA THR A 77 -7.90 11.90 13.38
C THR A 77 -8.70 13.17 13.08
N GLY A 78 -9.99 13.18 13.42
CA GLY A 78 -10.93 14.25 13.11
C GLY A 78 -11.36 14.26 11.63
N LEU A 79 -11.09 13.23 10.85
CA LEU A 79 -11.69 13.01 9.53
C LEU A 79 -13.10 12.43 9.68
N GLY A 80 -13.96 12.67 8.69
CA GLY A 80 -15.25 11.99 8.60
C GLY A 80 -15.07 10.49 8.33
N PHE A 81 -16.00 9.68 8.81
CA PHE A 81 -16.02 8.23 8.58
C PHE A 81 -17.37 7.82 7.99
N HIS A 82 -17.33 6.90 7.01
CA HIS A 82 -18.52 6.20 6.52
C HIS A 82 -18.23 4.69 6.43
N PRO A 83 -19.10 3.83 7.01
CA PRO A 83 -18.91 2.39 6.94
C PRO A 83 -19.15 1.89 5.52
N VAL A 84 -18.28 0.98 5.04
CA VAL A 84 -18.45 0.27 3.76
C VAL A 84 -18.24 -1.21 4.01
N ARG A 85 -19.25 -2.00 3.67
CA ARG A 85 -19.19 -3.46 3.75
C ARG A 85 -18.20 -4.04 2.73
N PRO A 86 -17.62 -5.23 2.93
CA PRO A 86 -17.96 -6.14 4.02
C PRO A 86 -17.42 -5.69 5.37
N ASP A 87 -18.19 -6.01 6.40
CA ASP A 87 -17.79 -5.85 7.80
C ASP A 87 -17.10 -7.13 8.25
N PHE A 88 -15.80 -7.04 8.49
CA PHE A 88 -15.01 -8.15 8.99
C PHE A 88 -14.58 -7.89 10.42
N PRO A 89 -14.50 -8.94 11.25
CA PRO A 89 -13.90 -8.81 12.57
C PRO A 89 -12.46 -8.31 12.48
N SER A 90 -12.00 -7.72 13.57
CA SER A 90 -10.59 -7.29 13.63
C SER A 90 -9.66 -8.51 13.49
N PRO A 91 -8.42 -8.32 13.02
CA PRO A 91 -7.44 -9.42 12.94
C PRO A 91 -7.18 -10.13 14.28
N ASP A 92 -7.41 -9.45 15.41
CA ASP A 92 -7.29 -10.04 16.75
C ASP A 92 -8.48 -10.95 17.10
N GLU A 93 -9.67 -10.65 16.56
CA GLU A 93 -10.89 -11.44 16.75
C GLU A 93 -10.97 -12.65 15.83
N ASP A 94 -10.49 -12.50 14.56
CA ASP A 94 -10.50 -13.59 13.57
C ASP A 94 -9.13 -13.74 12.88
N THR A 95 -8.24 -14.40 13.57
CA THR A 95 -6.90 -14.71 13.02
C THR A 95 -6.95 -15.75 11.92
N GLU A 96 -7.95 -16.63 11.87
CA GLU A 96 -8.10 -17.63 10.82
C GLU A 96 -8.36 -16.96 9.46
N LEU A 97 -9.15 -15.87 9.45
CA LEU A 97 -9.38 -15.06 8.26
C LEU A 97 -8.05 -14.50 7.72
N VAL A 98 -7.23 -13.93 8.62
CA VAL A 98 -5.92 -13.39 8.23
C VAL A 98 -5.00 -14.50 7.70
N GLU A 99 -4.99 -15.66 8.34
CA GLU A 99 -4.22 -16.82 7.88
C GLU A 99 -4.64 -17.27 6.48
N LYS A 100 -5.94 -17.32 6.19
CA LYS A 100 -6.46 -17.64 4.85
C LYS A 100 -6.02 -16.62 3.80
N VAL A 101 -6.13 -15.33 4.09
CA VAL A 101 -5.69 -14.25 3.19
C VAL A 101 -4.19 -14.29 2.95
N MET A 102 -3.40 -14.61 3.99
CA MET A 102 -1.93 -14.64 3.91
C MET A 102 -1.35 -15.94 3.35
N LYS A 103 -2.18 -16.95 3.02
CA LYS A 103 -1.71 -18.17 2.38
C LYS A 103 -1.09 -17.91 1.02
N LEU A 104 0.15 -18.34 0.80
CA LEU A 104 0.90 -18.14 -0.44
C LEU A 104 0.20 -18.74 -1.68
N LYS A 105 -0.46 -19.89 -1.53
CA LYS A 105 -1.03 -20.63 -2.66
C LYS A 105 -2.34 -20.02 -3.19
N ASP A 106 -3.25 -19.67 -2.30
CA ASP A 106 -4.65 -19.35 -2.62
C ASP A 106 -5.18 -18.08 -1.93
N GLY A 107 -4.36 -17.39 -1.11
CA GLY A 107 -4.79 -16.21 -0.36
C GLY A 107 -5.32 -15.08 -1.25
N ALA A 108 -4.70 -14.82 -2.40
CA ALA A 108 -5.23 -13.83 -3.34
C ALA A 108 -6.59 -14.28 -3.93
N GLN A 109 -6.73 -15.55 -4.30
CA GLN A 109 -8.02 -16.07 -4.77
C GLN A 109 -9.09 -15.95 -3.68
N PHE A 110 -8.78 -16.29 -2.45
CA PHE A 110 -9.68 -16.18 -1.31
C PHE A 110 -10.12 -14.72 -1.11
N LEU A 111 -9.16 -13.78 -1.11
CA LEU A 111 -9.44 -12.35 -0.98
C LEU A 111 -10.44 -11.86 -2.05
N PHE A 112 -10.18 -12.15 -3.32
CA PHE A 112 -11.04 -11.66 -4.40
C PHE A 112 -12.37 -12.37 -4.49
N LYS A 113 -12.37 -13.69 -4.36
CA LYS A 113 -13.55 -14.52 -4.63
C LYS A 113 -14.51 -14.63 -3.45
N GLU A 114 -13.97 -14.64 -2.22
CA GLU A 114 -14.76 -14.85 -1.02
C GLU A 114 -15.00 -13.55 -0.23
N LEU A 115 -14.06 -12.58 -0.28
CA LEU A 115 -14.18 -11.38 0.55
C LEU A 115 -14.61 -10.14 -0.24
N ILE A 116 -14.17 -9.96 -1.50
CA ILE A 116 -14.45 -8.71 -2.23
C ILE A 116 -15.63 -8.87 -3.21
N ALA A 117 -15.53 -9.82 -4.13
CA ALA A 117 -16.49 -9.91 -5.22
C ALA A 117 -17.94 -10.20 -4.77
N PRO A 118 -18.20 -11.06 -3.76
CA PRO A 118 -19.57 -11.28 -3.28
C PRO A 118 -20.23 -10.05 -2.69
N HIS A 119 -19.45 -9.15 -2.07
CA HIS A 119 -19.93 -7.96 -1.37
C HIS A 119 -19.96 -6.69 -2.23
N VAL A 120 -19.78 -6.82 -3.55
CA VAL A 120 -19.71 -5.65 -4.45
C VAL A 120 -20.99 -4.81 -4.43
N ARG A 121 -22.16 -5.45 -4.24
CA ARG A 121 -23.48 -4.78 -4.19
C ARG A 121 -23.62 -3.96 -2.91
N GLU A 122 -23.40 -4.59 -1.76
CA GLU A 122 -23.53 -3.92 -0.46
C GLU A 122 -22.54 -2.76 -0.35
N ALA A 123 -21.30 -2.97 -0.80
CA ALA A 123 -20.29 -1.90 -0.84
C ALA A 123 -20.68 -0.77 -1.81
N TYR A 124 -21.38 -1.07 -2.90
CA TYR A 124 -21.90 -0.05 -3.81
C TYR A 124 -22.99 0.80 -3.13
N GLU A 125 -23.95 0.17 -2.44
CA GLU A 125 -25.01 0.86 -1.73
C GLU A 125 -24.46 1.78 -0.64
N ASP A 126 -23.50 1.29 0.16
CA ASP A 126 -22.84 2.07 1.20
C ASP A 126 -22.07 3.27 0.61
N LEU A 127 -21.34 3.06 -0.48
CA LEU A 127 -20.62 4.14 -1.16
C LEU A 127 -21.57 5.14 -1.83
N GLN A 128 -22.72 4.71 -2.33
CA GLN A 128 -23.74 5.60 -2.87
C GLN A 128 -24.25 6.56 -1.80
N GLU A 129 -24.41 6.10 -0.57
CA GLU A 129 -24.77 6.94 0.57
C GLU A 129 -23.63 7.89 0.94
N ALA A 130 -22.40 7.38 1.07
CA ALA A 130 -21.22 8.19 1.39
C ALA A 130 -20.99 9.34 0.42
N THR A 131 -21.29 9.12 -0.87
CA THR A 131 -20.99 10.06 -1.96
C THR A 131 -22.18 10.93 -2.38
N ARG A 132 -23.32 10.87 -1.70
CA ARG A 132 -24.57 11.57 -2.09
C ARG A 132 -24.36 13.01 -2.53
N ASP A 133 -23.56 13.78 -1.77
CA ASP A 133 -23.27 15.19 -2.03
C ASP A 133 -21.76 15.41 -2.17
N ALA A 134 -21.02 14.42 -2.65
CA ALA A 134 -19.58 14.52 -2.79
C ALA A 134 -19.20 15.12 -4.15
N ASP A 135 -18.19 15.97 -4.14
CA ASP A 135 -17.60 16.57 -5.35
C ASP A 135 -16.63 15.63 -6.05
N LEU A 136 -16.01 14.71 -5.28
CA LEU A 136 -14.97 13.81 -5.78
C LEU A 136 -14.95 12.50 -5.01
N LEU A 137 -14.72 11.41 -5.74
CA LEU A 137 -14.42 10.08 -5.20
C LEU A 137 -12.98 9.68 -5.51
N VAL A 138 -12.17 9.39 -4.48
CA VAL A 138 -10.82 8.85 -4.60
C VAL A 138 -10.85 7.36 -4.22
N THR A 139 -10.43 6.49 -5.14
CA THR A 139 -10.64 5.04 -5.03
C THR A 139 -9.33 4.28 -4.87
N HIS A 140 -9.37 3.17 -4.14
CA HIS A 140 -8.33 2.17 -4.14
C HIS A 140 -8.57 1.14 -5.25
N VAL A 141 -7.50 0.58 -5.82
CA VAL A 141 -7.59 -0.38 -6.94
C VAL A 141 -8.41 -1.64 -6.65
N ILE A 142 -8.63 -2.00 -5.40
CA ILE A 142 -9.45 -3.15 -5.01
C ILE A 142 -10.87 -2.79 -4.57
N THR A 143 -11.26 -1.50 -4.57
CA THR A 143 -12.62 -1.06 -4.24
C THR A 143 -13.50 -1.01 -5.50
N TYR A 144 -13.84 -2.19 -6.05
CA TYR A 144 -14.51 -2.30 -7.36
C TYR A 144 -15.90 -1.65 -7.39
N SER A 145 -16.65 -1.67 -6.31
CA SER A 145 -17.92 -0.97 -6.15
C SER A 145 -17.80 0.54 -6.42
N ALA A 146 -16.69 1.15 -6.02
CA ALA A 146 -16.43 2.58 -6.23
C ALA A 146 -16.30 2.95 -7.72
N HIS A 147 -15.62 2.11 -8.50
CA HIS A 147 -15.46 2.33 -9.94
C HIS A 147 -16.81 2.16 -10.67
N ILE A 148 -17.62 1.20 -10.25
CA ILE A 148 -18.97 0.98 -10.77
C ILE A 148 -19.86 2.18 -10.44
N LEU A 149 -19.82 2.64 -9.20
CA LEU A 149 -20.57 3.81 -8.74
C LEU A 149 -20.21 5.06 -9.54
N ALA A 150 -18.93 5.33 -9.69
CA ALA A 150 -18.46 6.49 -10.45
C ALA A 150 -18.95 6.46 -11.91
N GLN A 151 -18.92 5.29 -12.56
CA GLN A 151 -19.42 5.13 -13.93
C GLN A 151 -20.95 5.23 -14.03
N LYS A 152 -21.69 4.80 -12.99
CA LYS A 152 -23.16 4.86 -12.98
C LYS A 152 -23.70 6.25 -12.69
N THR A 153 -23.06 6.98 -11.76
CA THR A 153 -23.55 8.28 -11.29
C THR A 153 -22.91 9.47 -12.02
N GLY A 154 -21.76 9.24 -12.66
CA GLY A 154 -20.99 10.32 -13.29
C GLY A 154 -20.18 11.17 -12.29
N ILE A 155 -20.11 10.80 -11.00
CA ILE A 155 -19.26 11.52 -10.04
C ILE A 155 -17.80 11.53 -10.52
N PRO A 156 -17.11 12.67 -10.51
CA PRO A 156 -15.69 12.71 -10.80
C PRO A 156 -14.90 11.78 -9.89
N TRP A 157 -13.92 11.06 -10.43
CA TRP A 157 -13.15 10.12 -9.63
C TRP A 157 -11.70 9.98 -10.06
N ILE A 158 -10.86 9.68 -9.08
CA ILE A 158 -9.43 9.43 -9.21
C ILE A 158 -9.16 8.02 -8.67
N SER A 159 -8.33 7.24 -9.33
CA SER A 159 -7.84 6.00 -8.74
C SER A 159 -6.46 6.17 -8.10
N THR A 160 -6.18 5.39 -7.07
CA THR A 160 -4.89 5.38 -6.40
C THR A 160 -4.29 3.98 -6.37
N VAL A 161 -2.97 3.90 -6.45
CA VAL A 161 -2.19 2.67 -6.45
C VAL A 161 -1.17 2.74 -5.32
N LEU A 162 -1.19 1.77 -4.41
CA LEU A 162 -0.29 1.76 -3.25
C LEU A 162 1.02 1.02 -3.50
N ALA A 163 1.04 0.08 -4.47
CA ALA A 163 2.22 -0.74 -4.77
C ALA A 163 2.36 -0.97 -6.28
N PRO A 164 3.58 -0.93 -6.85
CA PRO A 164 3.80 -1.17 -8.28
C PRO A 164 3.29 -2.52 -8.78
N ALA A 165 3.28 -3.54 -7.92
CA ALA A 165 2.81 -4.89 -8.22
C ALA A 165 1.38 -4.93 -8.80
N THR A 166 0.53 -3.94 -8.49
CA THR A 166 -0.86 -3.88 -8.96
C THR A 166 -1.01 -3.24 -10.35
N ILE A 167 0.06 -2.72 -10.95
CA ILE A 167 0.03 -2.08 -12.29
C ILE A 167 0.38 -3.05 -13.42
N PHE A 168 0.63 -4.26 -13.26
CA PHE A 168 0.80 -5.31 -14.30
C PHE A 168 1.50 -4.86 -15.59
N SER A 169 2.61 -4.10 -15.49
CA SER A 169 3.38 -3.65 -16.64
C SER A 169 4.14 -4.81 -17.33
N VAL A 170 4.20 -4.79 -18.67
CA VAL A 170 5.06 -5.70 -19.43
C VAL A 170 6.51 -5.20 -19.54
N TYR A 171 6.74 -3.94 -19.20
CA TYR A 171 8.08 -3.31 -19.20
C TYR A 171 8.80 -3.48 -17.86
N ASP A 172 8.05 -3.53 -16.76
CA ASP A 172 8.57 -3.77 -15.40
C ASP A 172 7.63 -4.79 -14.71
N PRO A 173 7.71 -6.09 -15.13
CA PRO A 173 6.76 -7.10 -14.71
C PRO A 173 6.82 -7.35 -13.19
N MET A 174 5.64 -7.49 -12.58
CA MET A 174 5.52 -7.85 -11.18
C MET A 174 6.12 -9.22 -10.88
N VAL A 175 6.58 -9.42 -9.67
CA VAL A 175 7.06 -10.72 -9.17
C VAL A 175 5.89 -11.58 -8.72
N PRO A 176 5.59 -12.71 -9.42
CA PRO A 176 4.52 -13.59 -8.99
C PRO A 176 4.85 -14.25 -7.64
N PRO A 177 3.99 -14.13 -6.61
CA PRO A 177 4.31 -14.63 -5.26
C PRO A 177 4.63 -16.12 -5.21
N GLN A 178 3.91 -16.95 -5.98
CA GLN A 178 4.09 -18.40 -6.01
C GLN A 178 5.36 -18.85 -6.75
N THR A 179 5.83 -18.04 -7.70
CA THR A 179 6.97 -18.35 -8.58
C THR A 179 7.87 -17.13 -8.77
N PRO A 180 8.52 -16.61 -7.70
CA PRO A 180 9.26 -15.34 -7.78
C PRO A 180 10.43 -15.38 -8.78
N GLY A 181 11.00 -16.55 -9.06
CA GLY A 181 12.04 -16.69 -10.07
C GLY A 181 11.59 -16.41 -11.51
N LEU A 182 10.27 -16.47 -11.78
CA LEU A 182 9.72 -16.25 -13.10
C LEU A 182 9.94 -14.80 -13.58
N VAL A 183 10.02 -13.82 -12.67
CA VAL A 183 10.25 -12.41 -13.02
C VAL A 183 11.52 -12.22 -13.87
N LYS A 184 12.56 -13.03 -13.65
CA LYS A 184 13.79 -12.96 -14.44
C LYS A 184 13.52 -13.30 -15.92
N VAL A 185 12.66 -14.28 -16.20
CA VAL A 185 12.27 -14.68 -17.56
C VAL A 185 11.32 -13.61 -18.16
N LEU A 186 10.34 -13.17 -17.39
CA LEU A 186 9.38 -12.14 -17.81
C LEU A 186 10.10 -10.84 -18.17
N GLY A 187 11.06 -10.41 -17.36
CA GLY A 187 11.82 -9.17 -17.59
C GLY A 187 12.68 -9.17 -18.87
N HIS A 188 12.97 -10.35 -19.46
CA HIS A 188 13.72 -10.46 -20.70
C HIS A 188 12.85 -10.37 -21.97
N SER A 189 11.52 -10.54 -21.86
CA SER A 189 10.63 -10.59 -23.02
C SER A 189 9.25 -10.01 -22.73
N LYS A 190 8.95 -8.88 -23.35
CA LYS A 190 7.62 -8.26 -23.30
C LYS A 190 6.52 -9.19 -23.84
N LEU A 191 6.86 -10.06 -24.81
CA LEU A 191 5.91 -11.03 -25.36
C LEU A 191 5.54 -12.10 -24.30
N LEU A 192 6.52 -12.62 -23.57
CA LEU A 192 6.28 -13.57 -22.48
C LEU A 192 5.51 -12.91 -21.34
N SER A 193 5.82 -11.66 -20.99
CA SER A 193 5.05 -10.90 -19.99
C SER A 193 3.60 -10.70 -20.41
N ARG A 194 3.34 -10.35 -21.67
CA ARG A 194 1.97 -10.25 -22.20
C ARG A 194 1.22 -11.58 -22.15
N ALA A 195 1.88 -12.67 -22.59
CA ALA A 195 1.29 -14.01 -22.53
C ALA A 195 0.97 -14.42 -21.08
N PHE A 196 1.88 -14.18 -20.15
CA PHE A 196 1.67 -14.42 -18.72
C PHE A 196 0.46 -13.64 -18.19
N ILE A 197 0.41 -12.31 -18.42
CA ILE A 197 -0.73 -11.48 -18.00
C ILE A 197 -2.03 -11.98 -18.61
N SER A 198 -2.04 -12.39 -19.88
CA SER A 198 -3.23 -12.93 -20.55
C SER A 198 -3.73 -14.21 -19.89
N VAL A 199 -2.82 -15.11 -19.50
CA VAL A 199 -3.18 -16.33 -18.77
C VAL A 199 -3.75 -15.99 -17.40
N VAL A 200 -3.10 -15.09 -16.66
CA VAL A 200 -3.58 -14.68 -15.32
C VAL A 200 -4.94 -14.00 -15.41
N LYS A 201 -5.18 -13.14 -16.40
CA LYS A 201 -6.53 -12.56 -16.67
C LYS A 201 -7.59 -13.63 -16.91
N LYS A 202 -7.28 -14.66 -17.70
CA LYS A 202 -8.23 -15.75 -17.97
C LYS A 202 -8.57 -16.53 -16.70
N VAL A 203 -7.58 -16.81 -15.86
CA VAL A 203 -7.76 -17.52 -14.59
C VAL A 203 -8.58 -16.67 -13.61
N THR A 204 -8.20 -15.43 -13.43
CA THR A 204 -8.84 -14.51 -12.47
C THR A 204 -10.19 -13.99 -12.92
N GLY A 205 -10.52 -14.10 -14.22
CA GLY A 205 -11.82 -13.70 -14.76
C GLY A 205 -12.99 -14.35 -14.04
N ARG A 206 -12.83 -15.63 -13.62
CA ARG A 206 -13.86 -16.34 -12.85
C ARG A 206 -14.00 -15.83 -11.40
N TRP A 207 -12.96 -15.22 -10.85
CA TRP A 207 -13.01 -14.70 -9.47
C TRP A 207 -13.84 -13.42 -9.38
N VAL A 208 -13.88 -12.66 -10.47
CA VAL A 208 -14.55 -11.34 -10.55
C VAL A 208 -15.87 -11.39 -11.32
N GLU A 209 -16.40 -12.58 -11.60
CA GLU A 209 -17.68 -12.75 -12.31
C GLU A 209 -18.85 -12.06 -11.60
N PRO A 210 -18.98 -12.06 -10.24
CA PRO A 210 -20.01 -11.29 -9.55
C PRO A 210 -19.95 -9.79 -9.86
N ILE A 211 -18.76 -9.23 -10.05
CA ILE A 211 -18.56 -7.81 -10.39
C ILE A 211 -19.13 -7.52 -11.80
N TYR A 212 -18.89 -8.40 -12.74
CA TYR A 212 -19.44 -8.26 -14.09
C TYR A 212 -20.97 -8.36 -14.11
N LYS A 213 -21.54 -9.33 -13.39
CA LYS A 213 -22.99 -9.50 -13.28
C LYS A 213 -23.64 -8.26 -12.66
N PHE A 214 -23.06 -7.73 -11.60
CA PHE A 214 -23.57 -6.53 -10.95
C PHE A 214 -23.54 -5.30 -11.87
N ARG A 215 -22.50 -5.15 -12.71
CA ARG A 215 -22.46 -4.11 -13.74
C ARG A 215 -23.61 -4.24 -14.75
N GLU A 216 -23.86 -5.46 -15.22
CA GLU A 216 -24.95 -5.76 -16.17
C GLU A 216 -26.32 -5.44 -15.56
N GLU A 217 -26.56 -5.78 -14.31
CA GLU A 217 -27.79 -5.45 -13.57
C GLU A 217 -28.02 -3.93 -13.47
N LEU A 218 -26.96 -3.15 -13.33
CA LEU A 218 -27.02 -1.70 -13.33
C LEU A 218 -27.16 -1.09 -14.73
N GLY A 219 -27.22 -1.90 -15.78
CA GLY A 219 -27.26 -1.44 -17.18
C GLY A 219 -25.94 -0.88 -17.68
N LEU A 220 -24.82 -1.18 -17.02
CA LEU A 220 -23.48 -0.81 -17.46
C LEU A 220 -22.91 -1.90 -18.39
N PRO A 221 -22.07 -1.55 -19.37
CA PRO A 221 -21.37 -2.54 -20.16
C PRO A 221 -20.45 -3.39 -19.25
N ARG A 222 -20.17 -4.64 -19.67
CA ARG A 222 -19.28 -5.55 -18.93
C ARG A 222 -17.96 -4.90 -18.55
N GLY A 223 -17.40 -4.06 -19.42
CA GLY A 223 -16.20 -3.30 -19.17
C GLY A 223 -14.91 -4.12 -19.30
N ARG A 224 -13.79 -3.49 -18.92
CA ARG A 224 -12.47 -4.13 -18.88
C ARG A 224 -12.33 -5.01 -17.64
N HIS A 225 -11.29 -5.86 -17.62
CA HIS A 225 -11.03 -6.75 -16.48
C HIS A 225 -10.81 -5.95 -15.18
N PRO A 226 -11.63 -6.17 -14.12
CA PRO A 226 -11.60 -5.35 -12.91
C PRO A 226 -10.22 -5.27 -12.25
N ILE A 227 -9.48 -6.40 -12.18
CA ILE A 227 -8.17 -6.45 -11.52
C ILE A 227 -7.06 -5.78 -12.37
N PHE A 228 -7.16 -5.73 -13.68
CA PHE A 228 -6.06 -5.32 -14.56
C PHE A 228 -6.22 -3.93 -15.16
N GLU A 229 -7.38 -3.60 -15.63
CA GLU A 229 -7.61 -2.32 -16.31
C GLU A 229 -8.84 -1.56 -15.82
N GLY A 230 -9.87 -2.29 -15.35
CA GLY A 230 -11.15 -1.70 -14.97
C GLY A 230 -11.11 -0.85 -13.71
N GLN A 231 -10.04 -0.96 -12.95
CA GLN A 231 -9.81 -0.27 -11.68
C GLN A 231 -9.24 1.15 -11.84
N TYR A 232 -8.78 1.51 -13.02
CA TYR A 232 -8.10 2.79 -13.23
C TYR A 232 -9.04 3.86 -13.76
N SER A 233 -8.92 5.07 -13.21
CA SER A 233 -9.62 6.24 -13.71
C SER A 233 -9.09 6.62 -15.09
N PRO A 234 -9.96 6.97 -16.04
CA PRO A 234 -9.53 7.52 -17.32
C PRO A 234 -8.97 8.96 -17.20
N TYR A 235 -9.10 9.58 -16.02
CA TYR A 235 -8.78 10.98 -15.80
C TYR A 235 -7.46 11.21 -15.08
N LEU A 236 -7.27 10.55 -13.93
CA LEU A 236 -6.08 10.68 -13.10
C LEU A 236 -5.88 9.42 -12.25
N ASN A 237 -4.65 8.94 -12.19
CA ASN A 237 -4.23 7.82 -11.36
C ASN A 237 -3.04 8.28 -10.49
N LEU A 238 -3.14 8.13 -9.17
CA LEU A 238 -2.08 8.52 -8.25
C LEU A 238 -1.34 7.29 -7.76
N ALA A 239 -0.06 7.19 -8.10
CA ALA A 239 0.84 6.17 -7.58
C ALA A 239 1.42 6.67 -6.26
N LEU A 240 0.83 6.21 -5.14
CA LEU A 240 1.14 6.64 -3.77
C LEU A 240 2.37 5.90 -3.21
N PHE A 241 3.42 5.84 -4.00
CA PHE A 241 4.71 5.26 -3.64
C PHE A 241 5.85 6.06 -4.27
N SER A 242 7.06 5.87 -3.75
CA SER A 242 8.24 6.56 -4.27
C SER A 242 8.65 6.04 -5.65
N LYS A 243 9.18 6.92 -6.50
CA LYS A 243 9.82 6.56 -7.78
C LYS A 243 10.92 5.51 -7.63
N TYR A 244 11.55 5.41 -6.47
CA TYR A 244 12.54 4.38 -6.17
C TYR A 244 11.95 2.99 -6.09
N LEU A 245 10.66 2.85 -5.74
CA LEU A 245 9.98 1.58 -5.76
C LEU A 245 9.43 1.23 -7.16
N GLY A 246 8.98 2.23 -7.93
CA GLY A 246 8.48 2.04 -9.28
C GLY A 246 8.44 3.34 -10.07
N GLU A 247 9.01 3.33 -11.28
CA GLU A 247 8.98 4.46 -12.21
C GLU A 247 7.92 4.24 -13.29
N PRO A 248 7.28 5.33 -13.80
CA PRO A 248 6.31 5.25 -14.87
C PRO A 248 6.82 4.46 -16.07
N GLN A 249 5.99 3.55 -16.57
CA GLN A 249 6.26 2.74 -17.76
C GLN A 249 5.31 3.12 -18.89
N PRO A 250 5.67 2.87 -20.18
CA PRO A 250 4.84 3.23 -21.32
C PRO A 250 3.44 2.61 -21.34
N ASP A 251 3.24 1.52 -20.62
CA ASP A 251 1.99 0.78 -20.52
C ASP A 251 1.25 0.98 -19.19
N TRP A 252 1.71 1.90 -18.35
CA TRP A 252 0.97 2.29 -17.15
C TRP A 252 -0.37 2.94 -17.53
N PRO A 253 -1.35 2.94 -16.62
CA PRO A 253 -2.61 3.66 -16.83
C PRO A 253 -2.33 5.11 -17.24
N PRO A 254 -3.12 5.66 -18.20
CA PRO A 254 -2.92 7.03 -18.64
C PRO A 254 -3.05 8.02 -17.47
N HIS A 255 -2.35 9.15 -17.57
CA HIS A 255 -2.39 10.20 -16.55
C HIS A 255 -1.97 9.71 -15.14
N THR A 256 -1.04 8.75 -15.06
CA THR A 256 -0.49 8.31 -13.77
C THR A 256 0.58 9.29 -13.29
N LYS A 257 0.43 9.76 -12.05
CA LYS A 257 1.39 10.64 -11.35
C LYS A 257 1.97 9.91 -10.14
N VAL A 258 3.29 9.85 -10.04
CA VAL A 258 4.00 9.29 -8.88
C VAL A 258 4.18 10.40 -7.85
N THR A 259 3.58 10.25 -6.68
CA THR A 259 3.55 11.30 -5.65
C THR A 259 4.62 11.12 -4.57
N GLY A 260 5.10 9.92 -4.37
CA GLY A 260 5.85 9.51 -3.18
C GLY A 260 4.93 8.85 -2.15
N PHE A 261 5.52 8.34 -1.07
CA PHE A 261 4.75 7.70 -0.02
C PHE A 261 4.01 8.74 0.84
N PRO A 262 2.68 8.64 1.01
CA PRO A 262 1.95 9.44 2.00
C PRO A 262 2.11 8.83 3.39
N PHE A 263 3.15 9.23 4.11
CA PHE A 263 3.40 8.75 5.46
C PHE A 263 2.39 9.33 6.44
N TYR A 264 1.76 8.45 7.21
CA TYR A 264 0.92 8.82 8.33
C TYR A 264 1.74 8.74 9.63
N ASP A 265 2.25 9.87 10.04
CA ASP A 265 2.89 10.03 11.35
C ASP A 265 1.88 10.73 12.27
N LYS A 266 1.36 10.02 13.25
CA LYS A 266 0.46 10.64 14.24
C LYS A 266 1.20 11.76 14.96
N LYS A 267 0.69 12.99 14.90
CA LYS A 267 1.23 14.11 15.69
C LYS A 267 1.16 13.86 17.21
N ASP A 268 0.17 13.04 17.63
CA ASP A 268 -0.09 12.68 19.03
C ASP A 268 0.36 11.24 19.35
N GLU A 269 1.14 10.60 18.49
CA GLU A 269 1.70 9.29 18.78
C GLU A 269 2.63 9.45 20.00
N LYS A 270 2.29 8.69 21.05
CA LYS A 270 3.14 8.63 22.26
C LYS A 270 4.58 8.48 21.81
N SER A 271 5.47 9.31 22.38
CA SER A 271 6.91 9.08 22.24
C SER A 271 7.20 7.60 22.55
N ILE A 272 8.22 7.06 21.92
CA ILE A 272 8.67 5.71 22.30
C ILE A 272 8.77 5.61 23.82
N SER A 273 8.53 4.42 24.38
CA SER A 273 8.57 4.25 25.83
C SER A 273 9.94 4.66 26.39
N PRO A 274 10.02 5.21 27.61
CA PRO A 274 11.30 5.56 28.22
C PRO A 274 12.29 4.39 28.27
N GLU A 275 11.78 3.16 28.39
CA GLU A 275 12.60 1.95 28.36
C GLU A 275 13.24 1.75 26.97
N LEU A 276 12.45 1.90 25.88
CA LEU A 276 12.96 1.79 24.52
C LEU A 276 13.91 2.94 24.20
N GLU A 277 13.60 4.17 24.61
CA GLU A 277 14.48 5.34 24.44
C GLU A 277 15.85 5.07 25.07
N LYS A 278 15.85 4.68 26.36
CA LYS A 278 17.06 4.31 27.06
C LYS A 278 17.82 3.20 26.35
N PHE A 279 17.11 2.14 25.92
CA PHE A 279 17.74 1.06 25.17
C PHE A 279 18.41 1.57 23.89
N LEU A 280 17.78 2.45 23.12
CA LEU A 280 18.35 2.99 21.89
C LEU A 280 19.58 3.89 22.16
N ASP A 281 19.61 4.61 23.28
CA ASP A 281 20.71 5.52 23.65
C ASP A 281 21.94 4.79 24.25
N ASP A 282 21.71 3.70 24.98
CA ASP A 282 22.73 3.01 25.75
C ASP A 282 23.68 2.10 24.95
N GLY A 283 23.77 2.23 23.62
CA GLY A 283 24.67 1.38 22.85
C GLY A 283 24.55 1.48 21.33
N PRO A 284 25.24 0.58 20.61
CA PRO A 284 25.24 0.60 19.15
C PRO A 284 23.86 0.35 18.56
N ALA A 285 23.58 0.89 17.39
CA ALA A 285 22.33 0.76 16.67
C ALA A 285 21.84 -0.70 16.58
N PRO A 286 20.60 -1.01 17.00
CA PRO A 286 20.06 -2.37 17.00
C PRO A 286 19.58 -2.80 15.59
N ILE A 287 19.38 -4.10 15.41
CA ILE A 287 18.57 -4.64 14.31
C ILE A 287 17.10 -4.60 14.75
N VAL A 288 16.21 -4.04 13.93
CA VAL A 288 14.76 -4.03 14.18
C VAL A 288 14.08 -5.15 13.41
N PHE A 289 13.36 -6.03 14.12
CA PHE A 289 12.58 -7.11 13.54
C PHE A 289 11.09 -6.82 13.67
N THR A 290 10.36 -6.89 12.57
CA THR A 290 8.91 -6.63 12.52
C THR A 290 8.23 -7.33 11.36
N LEU A 291 6.95 -7.63 11.46
CA LEU A 291 6.16 -8.26 10.39
C LEU A 291 5.00 -7.38 9.88
N GLY A 292 4.92 -6.12 10.36
CA GLY A 292 3.82 -5.23 10.00
C GLY A 292 2.46 -5.73 10.50
N SER A 293 1.36 -5.15 9.99
CA SER A 293 0.02 -5.32 10.56
C SER A 293 -0.69 -6.63 10.20
N SER A 294 -0.27 -7.33 9.15
CA SER A 294 -0.96 -8.56 8.71
C SER A 294 -0.11 -9.82 8.93
N ALA A 295 1.16 -9.81 8.50
CA ALA A 295 2.02 -11.00 8.63
C ALA A 295 2.37 -11.35 10.08
N VAL A 296 2.20 -10.41 11.01
CA VAL A 296 2.39 -10.63 12.45
C VAL A 296 1.48 -11.73 13.01
N TYR A 297 0.31 -11.96 12.41
CA TYR A 297 -0.62 -13.03 12.81
C TYR A 297 -0.21 -14.43 12.29
N VAL A 298 0.74 -14.48 11.36
CA VAL A 298 1.28 -15.72 10.75
C VAL A 298 2.80 -15.80 10.92
N ALA A 299 3.29 -15.29 12.07
CA ALA A 299 4.71 -15.14 12.36
C ALA A 299 5.48 -16.47 12.47
N ASP A 300 4.81 -17.56 12.87
CA ASP A 300 5.43 -18.85 13.19
C ASP A 300 6.69 -18.67 14.08
N ASP A 301 7.83 -19.25 13.66
CA ASP A 301 9.12 -19.15 14.38
C ASP A 301 9.91 -17.86 14.10
N PHE A 302 9.33 -16.85 13.40
CA PHE A 302 10.06 -15.66 12.97
C PHE A 302 10.80 -14.99 14.13
N TYR A 303 10.12 -14.66 15.22
CA TYR A 303 10.74 -13.96 16.36
C TYR A 303 11.75 -14.84 17.12
N LYS A 304 11.48 -16.15 17.27
CA LYS A 304 12.41 -17.10 17.87
C LYS A 304 13.72 -17.20 17.09
N VAL A 305 13.62 -17.32 15.77
CA VAL A 305 14.78 -17.36 14.86
C VAL A 305 15.54 -16.02 14.90
N SER A 306 14.82 -14.89 14.95
CA SER A 306 15.39 -13.55 15.02
C SER A 306 16.22 -13.33 16.29
N ILE A 307 15.69 -13.75 17.44
CA ILE A 307 16.38 -13.65 18.74
C ILE A 307 17.69 -14.45 18.69
N GLU A 308 17.64 -15.70 18.25
CA GLU A 308 18.81 -16.55 18.22
C GLU A 308 19.86 -16.07 17.21
N ALA A 309 19.42 -15.56 16.04
CA ALA A 309 20.33 -14.97 15.07
C ALA A 309 21.01 -13.70 15.61
N ALA A 310 20.28 -12.80 16.26
CA ALA A 310 20.83 -11.60 16.87
C ALA A 310 21.84 -11.93 17.99
N ARG A 311 21.50 -12.92 18.85
CA ARG A 311 22.36 -13.42 19.91
C ARG A 311 23.69 -13.97 19.37
N GLN A 312 23.64 -14.83 18.34
CA GLN A 312 24.86 -15.41 17.74
C GLN A 312 25.69 -14.36 17.00
N LEU A 313 25.06 -13.39 16.36
CA LEU A 313 25.73 -12.22 15.74
C LEU A 313 26.31 -11.25 16.78
N LYS A 314 26.00 -11.40 18.05
CA LYS A 314 26.34 -10.47 19.13
C LYS A 314 25.85 -9.04 18.80
N ARG A 315 24.64 -8.92 18.26
CA ARG A 315 24.01 -7.65 17.89
C ARG A 315 22.83 -7.34 18.79
N ARG A 316 22.70 -6.07 19.14
CA ARG A 316 21.49 -5.59 19.81
C ARG A 316 20.29 -5.72 18.86
N ALA A 317 19.12 -6.00 19.44
CA ALA A 317 17.91 -6.17 18.65
C ALA A 317 16.68 -5.60 19.36
N VAL A 318 15.76 -5.05 18.57
CA VAL A 318 14.41 -4.68 18.98
C VAL A 318 13.42 -5.53 18.19
N LEU A 319 12.55 -6.24 18.90
CA LEU A 319 11.46 -7.02 18.30
C LEU A 319 10.17 -6.21 18.45
N LEU A 320 9.52 -5.86 17.35
CA LEU A 320 8.17 -5.30 17.35
C LEU A 320 7.20 -6.44 17.07
N ILE A 321 6.66 -7.02 18.14
CA ILE A 321 5.94 -8.28 18.10
C ILE A 321 4.49 -8.15 17.61
N GLY A 322 3.90 -6.97 17.71
CA GLY A 322 2.59 -6.59 17.19
C GLY A 322 1.38 -7.32 17.79
N ASN A 323 1.58 -8.48 18.39
CA ASN A 323 0.55 -9.27 19.04
C ASN A 323 1.16 -10.08 20.19
N GLU A 324 0.46 -10.17 21.31
CA GLU A 324 0.94 -10.84 22.53
C GLU A 324 1.30 -12.32 22.32
N ARG A 325 0.63 -13.02 21.39
CA ARG A 325 0.96 -14.41 21.02
C ARG A 325 2.40 -14.60 20.54
N ASN A 326 3.02 -13.54 20.03
CA ASN A 326 4.40 -13.55 19.54
C ASN A 326 5.42 -13.22 20.65
N ARG A 327 4.96 -12.91 21.86
CA ARG A 327 5.84 -12.60 22.97
C ARG A 327 6.68 -13.81 23.34
N PRO A 328 8.01 -13.67 23.39
CA PRO A 328 8.88 -14.74 23.85
C PRO A 328 8.50 -15.21 25.26
N LYS A 329 8.36 -16.52 25.44
CA LYS A 329 8.03 -17.12 26.74
C LYS A 329 9.22 -17.16 27.70
N GLU A 330 10.41 -17.19 27.14
CA GLU A 330 11.68 -17.22 27.89
C GLU A 330 12.21 -15.80 28.09
N SER A 331 13.04 -15.60 29.09
CA SER A 331 13.76 -14.34 29.28
C SER A 331 14.61 -14.02 28.05
N LEU A 332 14.54 -12.77 27.58
CA LEU A 332 15.33 -12.34 26.45
C LEU A 332 16.82 -12.28 26.80
N PRO A 333 17.72 -12.66 25.88
CA PRO A 333 19.14 -12.47 26.04
C PRO A 333 19.50 -11.00 26.23
N GLU A 334 20.62 -10.74 26.89
CA GLU A 334 21.15 -9.38 27.02
C GLU A 334 21.30 -8.69 25.67
N GLY A 335 20.92 -7.41 25.59
CA GLY A 335 20.95 -6.62 24.37
C GLY A 335 19.79 -6.88 23.38
N ILE A 336 18.78 -7.67 23.79
CA ILE A 336 17.56 -7.90 22.99
C ILE A 336 16.34 -7.49 23.81
N VAL A 337 15.45 -6.68 23.21
CA VAL A 337 14.20 -6.22 23.83
C VAL A 337 13.01 -6.45 22.90
N ALA A 338 11.82 -6.59 23.47
CA ALA A 338 10.58 -6.78 22.73
C ALA A 338 9.51 -5.79 23.18
N PHE A 339 8.84 -5.18 22.22
CA PHE A 339 7.72 -4.26 22.41
C PHE A 339 6.58 -4.65 21.49
N ASP A 340 5.35 -4.40 21.91
CA ASP A 340 4.19 -4.66 21.06
C ASP A 340 4.19 -3.76 19.83
N TYR A 341 4.51 -2.49 20.03
CA TYR A 341 4.53 -1.48 19.00
C TYR A 341 5.55 -0.37 19.31
N ALA A 342 6.15 0.19 18.28
CA ALA A 342 6.85 1.48 18.32
C ALA A 342 6.68 2.22 17.00
N PRO A 343 6.59 3.57 17.01
CA PRO A 343 6.50 4.37 15.78
C PRO A 343 7.74 4.18 14.91
N TYR A 344 7.52 3.71 13.67
CA TYR A 344 8.62 3.46 12.74
C TYR A 344 9.46 4.71 12.46
N GLY A 345 8.82 5.89 12.37
CA GLY A 345 9.50 7.16 12.16
C GLY A 345 10.50 7.52 13.24
N GLN A 346 10.34 7.00 14.48
CA GLN A 346 11.22 7.27 15.61
C GLN A 346 12.30 6.18 15.78
N ILE A 347 11.96 4.91 15.55
CA ILE A 347 12.87 3.79 15.80
C ILE A 347 13.78 3.48 14.60
N LEU A 348 13.24 3.46 13.37
CA LEU A 348 14.00 2.97 12.22
C LEU A 348 15.21 3.86 11.87
N PRO A 349 15.18 5.21 11.99
CA PRO A 349 16.37 6.04 11.77
C PRO A 349 17.55 5.73 12.71
N ARG A 350 17.27 5.04 13.84
CA ARG A 350 18.27 4.64 14.85
C ARG A 350 18.69 3.17 14.72
N ALA A 351 18.19 2.44 13.71
CA ALA A 351 18.47 1.04 13.48
C ALA A 351 19.71 0.83 12.59
N ALA A 352 20.44 -0.26 12.82
CA ALA A 352 21.52 -0.73 11.93
C ALA A 352 20.96 -1.40 10.67
N ALA A 353 19.82 -2.08 10.80
CA ALA A 353 19.06 -2.71 9.72
C ALA A 353 17.63 -2.99 10.19
N ILE A 354 16.74 -3.19 9.22
CA ILE A 354 15.38 -3.68 9.46
C ILE A 354 15.20 -5.06 8.82
N VAL A 355 14.53 -5.96 9.53
CA VAL A 355 14.09 -7.27 9.02
C VAL A 355 12.57 -7.27 9.03
N HIS A 356 11.96 -7.42 7.85
CA HIS A 356 10.50 -7.35 7.73
C HIS A 356 9.92 -8.18 6.56
N GLN A 357 8.59 -8.28 6.51
CA GLN A 357 7.87 -9.07 5.52
C GLN A 357 7.87 -8.49 4.10
N GLY A 358 8.14 -7.21 3.91
CA GLY A 358 8.11 -6.56 2.60
C GLY A 358 6.77 -5.92 2.20
N GLY A 359 5.81 -5.78 3.12
CA GLY A 359 4.59 -5.00 2.84
C GLY A 359 4.93 -3.55 2.48
N VAL A 360 4.17 -2.94 1.55
CA VAL A 360 4.51 -1.63 0.96
C VAL A 360 4.70 -0.52 2.00
N GLY A 361 3.85 -0.47 3.03
CA GLY A 361 3.97 0.54 4.10
C GLY A 361 5.27 0.42 4.89
N THR A 362 5.63 -0.81 5.34
CA THR A 362 6.89 -1.06 6.05
C THR A 362 8.11 -0.84 5.14
N THR A 363 7.99 -1.21 3.86
CA THR A 363 9.00 -0.92 2.83
C THR A 363 9.24 0.57 2.69
N GLY A 364 8.17 1.38 2.60
CA GLY A 364 8.27 2.83 2.54
C GLY A 364 8.94 3.42 3.78
N GLN A 365 8.60 2.94 4.97
CA GLN A 365 9.23 3.39 6.23
C GLN A 365 10.73 3.03 6.29
N GLY A 366 11.12 1.84 5.83
CA GLY A 366 12.53 1.44 5.71
C GLY A 366 13.31 2.32 4.73
N LEU A 367 12.73 2.61 3.56
CA LEU A 367 13.28 3.54 2.57
C LEU A 367 13.45 4.94 3.17
N ARG A 368 12.41 5.49 3.81
CA ARG A 368 12.44 6.80 4.47
C ARG A 368 13.51 6.88 5.56
N ALA A 369 13.64 5.84 6.36
CA ALA A 369 14.66 5.76 7.41
C ALA A 369 16.09 5.72 6.82
N GLY A 370 16.25 5.21 5.61
CA GLY A 370 17.55 5.10 4.96
C GLY A 370 18.41 3.99 5.54
N VAL A 371 17.81 2.88 5.95
CA VAL A 371 18.50 1.74 6.56
C VAL A 371 18.48 0.50 5.67
N PRO A 372 19.53 -0.32 5.68
CA PRO A 372 19.55 -1.56 4.92
C PRO A 372 18.50 -2.55 5.40
N THR A 373 17.99 -3.38 4.50
CA THR A 373 16.81 -4.20 4.75
C THR A 373 17.04 -5.68 4.42
N LEU A 374 16.64 -6.58 5.32
CA LEU A 374 16.45 -8.00 5.01
C LEU A 374 14.94 -8.28 4.89
N VAL A 375 14.50 -8.69 3.70
CA VAL A 375 13.08 -8.92 3.43
C VAL A 375 12.75 -10.41 3.44
N ILE A 376 11.68 -10.77 4.16
CA ILE A 376 11.15 -12.13 4.29
C ILE A 376 9.72 -12.17 3.74
N PRO A 377 9.53 -12.24 2.43
CA PRO A 377 8.19 -12.10 1.84
C PRO A 377 7.30 -13.30 2.17
N PHE A 378 6.05 -13.01 2.49
CA PHE A 378 4.99 -13.97 2.78
C PHE A 378 4.06 -14.15 1.57
N ASN A 379 3.37 -13.08 1.12
CA ASN A 379 2.41 -13.14 0.00
C ASN A 379 2.18 -11.74 -0.61
N HIS A 380 1.23 -11.62 -1.53
CA HIS A 380 0.73 -10.41 -2.19
C HIS A 380 1.84 -9.61 -2.90
N ASP A 381 1.98 -8.33 -2.57
CA ASP A 381 2.98 -7.40 -3.11
C ASP A 381 4.40 -7.60 -2.54
N GLN A 382 4.52 -8.36 -1.46
CA GLN A 382 5.76 -8.45 -0.70
C GLN A 382 6.94 -9.03 -1.48
N PRO A 383 6.80 -10.10 -2.31
CA PRO A 383 7.89 -10.57 -3.16
C PRO A 383 8.34 -9.55 -4.22
N ASP A 384 7.40 -8.75 -4.73
CA ASP A 384 7.70 -7.69 -5.69
C ASP A 384 8.47 -6.55 -5.02
N ASN A 385 8.01 -6.07 -3.86
CA ASN A 385 8.70 -5.07 -3.07
C ASN A 385 10.12 -5.53 -2.69
N ALA A 386 10.29 -6.80 -2.28
CA ALA A 386 11.60 -7.38 -1.98
C ALA A 386 12.54 -7.35 -3.20
N TYR A 387 12.04 -7.73 -4.37
CA TYR A 387 12.80 -7.70 -5.61
C TYR A 387 13.22 -6.28 -6.01
N ARG A 388 12.32 -5.30 -5.89
CA ARG A 388 12.59 -3.89 -6.19
C ARG A 388 13.65 -3.31 -5.25
N LEU A 389 13.55 -3.55 -3.95
CA LEU A 389 14.57 -3.15 -2.97
C LEU A 389 15.94 -3.79 -3.26
N ALA A 390 15.97 -5.05 -3.70
CA ALA A 390 17.21 -5.72 -4.08
C ALA A 390 17.85 -5.08 -5.33
N ARG A 391 17.03 -4.67 -6.32
CA ARG A 391 17.50 -3.92 -7.51
C ARG A 391 18.16 -2.58 -7.14
N LEU A 392 17.67 -1.91 -6.09
CA LEU A 392 18.28 -0.68 -5.57
C LEU A 392 19.62 -0.95 -4.87
N GLY A 393 19.95 -2.22 -4.56
CA GLY A 393 21.16 -2.60 -3.87
C GLY A 393 21.18 -2.18 -2.39
N ILE A 394 20.01 -2.10 -1.76
CA ILE A 394 19.83 -1.74 -0.34
C ILE A 394 19.30 -2.90 0.50
N SER A 395 18.97 -4.02 -0.13
CA SER A 395 18.35 -5.14 0.57
C SER A 395 18.89 -6.49 0.14
N ARG A 396 18.63 -7.46 1.01
CA ARG A 396 18.73 -8.89 0.75
C ARG A 396 17.37 -9.54 0.97
N THR A 397 17.15 -10.70 0.38
CA THR A 397 15.87 -11.39 0.46
C THR A 397 16.08 -12.84 0.87
N LEU A 398 15.29 -13.30 1.83
CA LEU A 398 15.29 -14.70 2.27
C LEU A 398 13.85 -15.22 2.26
N SER A 399 13.61 -16.34 1.58
CA SER A 399 12.26 -16.92 1.59
C SER A 399 11.89 -17.44 2.98
N ARG A 400 10.59 -17.39 3.33
CA ARG A 400 10.09 -17.86 4.63
C ARG A 400 10.55 -19.28 4.97
N LYS A 401 10.52 -20.21 4.01
CA LYS A 401 11.01 -21.60 4.19
C LYS A 401 12.49 -21.70 4.53
N LYS A 402 13.29 -20.69 4.18
CA LYS A 402 14.73 -20.63 4.46
C LYS A 402 15.05 -19.73 5.67
N TYR A 403 14.04 -19.21 6.37
CA TYR A 403 14.22 -18.37 7.55
C TYR A 403 14.59 -19.24 8.75
N ILE A 404 15.83 -19.68 8.78
CA ILE A 404 16.47 -20.45 9.85
C ILE A 404 17.74 -19.74 10.31
N VAL A 405 18.15 -19.94 11.54
CA VAL A 405 19.23 -19.20 12.19
C VAL A 405 20.49 -19.06 11.35
N PRO A 406 21.08 -20.13 10.76
CA PRO A 406 22.32 -20.00 9.97
C PRO A 406 22.16 -19.12 8.73
N ASN A 407 20.99 -19.20 8.06
CA ASN A 407 20.72 -18.39 6.86
C ASN A 407 20.51 -16.92 7.22
N VAL A 408 19.76 -16.66 8.31
CA VAL A 408 19.52 -15.28 8.81
C VAL A 408 20.83 -14.63 9.17
N ILE A 409 21.69 -15.32 9.92
CA ILE A 409 23.05 -14.87 10.27
C ILE A 409 23.83 -14.50 9.00
N LYS A 410 23.89 -15.39 8.02
CA LYS A 410 24.61 -15.17 6.75
C LYS A 410 24.13 -13.94 6.03
N GLU A 411 22.81 -13.77 5.91
CA GLU A 411 22.22 -12.63 5.17
C GLU A 411 22.39 -11.31 5.93
N LEU A 412 22.23 -11.31 7.26
CA LEU A 412 22.45 -10.14 8.10
C LEU A 412 23.93 -9.75 8.18
N ASP A 413 24.84 -10.72 8.33
CA ASP A 413 26.28 -10.43 8.30
C ASP A 413 26.68 -9.78 6.98
N SER A 414 26.24 -10.34 5.85
CA SER A 414 26.49 -9.77 4.52
C SER A 414 25.90 -8.36 4.37
N LEU A 415 24.71 -8.11 4.94
CA LEU A 415 24.04 -6.81 4.89
C LEU A 415 24.77 -5.74 5.72
N LEU A 416 25.24 -6.12 6.90
CA LEU A 416 25.83 -5.23 7.89
C LEU A 416 27.34 -4.99 7.65
N SER A 417 28.08 -6.00 7.16
CA SER A 417 29.52 -5.90 6.89
C SER A 417 29.82 -5.12 5.62
N ASN A 418 28.96 -5.22 4.57
CA ASN A 418 29.14 -4.49 3.34
C ASN A 418 28.54 -3.08 3.41
N LYS A 419 29.38 -2.08 3.69
CA LYS A 419 28.99 -0.68 3.81
C LYS A 419 28.20 -0.12 2.62
N SER A 420 28.28 -0.73 1.42
CA SER A 420 27.56 -0.23 0.24
C SER A 420 26.04 -0.26 0.44
N TYR A 421 25.50 -1.23 1.19
CA TYR A 421 24.06 -1.28 1.50
C TYR A 421 23.63 -0.07 2.32
N ALA A 422 24.36 0.25 3.39
CA ALA A 422 24.06 1.39 4.26
C ALA A 422 24.19 2.73 3.53
N LEU A 423 25.26 2.90 2.72
CA LEU A 423 25.48 4.13 1.97
C LEU A 423 24.36 4.38 0.94
N LYS A 424 24.00 3.37 0.16
CA LYS A 424 22.90 3.46 -0.81
C LYS A 424 21.55 3.69 -0.13
N ALA A 425 21.28 2.98 0.97
CA ALA A 425 20.03 3.16 1.72
C ALA A 425 19.92 4.58 2.27
N ALA A 426 20.99 5.12 2.85
CA ALA A 426 21.04 6.49 3.36
C ALA A 426 20.82 7.53 2.25
N ASP A 427 21.39 7.32 1.07
CA ASP A 427 21.19 8.21 -0.08
C ASP A 427 19.74 8.23 -0.54
N ILE A 428 19.14 7.05 -0.78
CA ILE A 428 17.74 6.92 -1.15
C ILE A 428 16.84 7.50 -0.06
N GLY A 429 17.16 7.25 1.21
CA GLY A 429 16.39 7.77 2.34
C GLY A 429 16.32 9.30 2.38
N ARG A 430 17.40 10.00 2.03
CA ARG A 430 17.37 11.47 1.87
C ARG A 430 16.38 11.90 0.81
N GLN A 431 16.35 11.22 -0.33
CA GLN A 431 15.46 11.53 -1.44
C GLN A 431 13.99 11.24 -1.07
N VAL A 432 13.72 10.07 -0.47
CA VAL A 432 12.35 9.69 -0.06
C VAL A 432 11.78 10.66 0.97
N ARG A 433 12.59 11.15 1.91
CA ARG A 433 12.15 12.17 2.89
C ARG A 433 11.76 13.49 2.25
N SER A 434 12.32 13.84 1.10
CA SER A 434 12.01 15.08 0.39
C SER A 434 10.78 14.98 -0.53
N GLU A 435 10.18 13.79 -0.69
CA GLU A 435 9.08 13.59 -1.65
C GLU A 435 7.75 14.25 -1.22
N ASN A 436 7.44 14.33 0.07
CA ASN A 436 6.17 14.87 0.60
C ASN A 436 4.93 14.27 -0.08
N GLY A 437 4.81 12.92 -0.08
CA GLY A 437 3.82 12.20 -0.88
C GLY A 437 2.37 12.59 -0.61
N ALA A 438 1.99 12.86 0.65
CA ALA A 438 0.63 13.29 0.98
C ALA A 438 0.30 14.67 0.39
N SER A 439 1.23 15.63 0.49
CA SER A 439 1.04 16.98 -0.06
C SER A 439 0.95 16.95 -1.58
N LYS A 440 1.85 16.21 -2.26
CA LYS A 440 1.79 16.07 -3.72
C LYS A 440 0.51 15.39 -4.19
N ALA A 441 0.02 14.38 -3.46
CA ALA A 441 -1.25 13.75 -3.79
C ALA A 441 -2.40 14.75 -3.66
N ALA A 442 -2.41 15.58 -2.62
CA ALA A 442 -3.40 16.62 -2.45
C ALA A 442 -3.32 17.70 -3.55
N ASP A 443 -2.11 18.12 -3.97
CA ASP A 443 -1.90 19.06 -5.08
C ASP A 443 -2.55 18.53 -6.38
N GLU A 444 -2.29 17.27 -6.75
CA GLU A 444 -2.85 16.66 -7.96
C GLU A 444 -4.38 16.51 -7.86
N ILE A 445 -4.92 16.21 -6.67
CA ILE A 445 -6.36 16.15 -6.41
C ILE A 445 -6.99 17.52 -6.60
N GLU A 446 -6.44 18.58 -6.02
CA GLU A 446 -6.96 19.95 -6.17
C GLU A 446 -6.91 20.45 -7.61
N VAL A 447 -5.81 20.17 -8.34
CA VAL A 447 -5.69 20.47 -9.77
C VAL A 447 -6.79 19.78 -10.56
N PHE A 448 -7.02 18.50 -10.29
CA PHE A 448 -8.09 17.73 -10.95
C PHE A 448 -9.48 18.33 -10.68
N VAL A 449 -9.80 18.65 -9.43
CA VAL A 449 -11.09 19.25 -9.06
C VAL A 449 -11.31 20.60 -9.76
N LYS A 450 -10.29 21.45 -9.86
CA LYS A 450 -10.38 22.72 -10.60
C LYS A 450 -10.71 22.50 -12.08
N VAL A 451 -10.04 21.55 -12.73
CA VAL A 451 -10.23 21.25 -14.16
C VAL A 451 -11.63 20.70 -14.46
N VAL A 452 -12.15 19.82 -13.59
CA VAL A 452 -13.49 19.24 -13.76
C VAL A 452 -14.56 20.32 -13.61
N ASN A 453 -14.45 21.20 -12.63
CA ASN A 453 -15.44 22.26 -12.39
C ASN A 453 -15.42 23.39 -13.43
N ALA A 454 -14.28 23.63 -14.10
CA ALA A 454 -14.21 24.61 -15.19
C ALA A 454 -14.93 24.14 -16.48
N LYS A 455 -15.38 22.88 -16.53
CA LYS A 455 -16.06 22.29 -17.70
C LYS A 455 -17.56 22.06 -17.48
N VAL A 456 -18.06 22.29 -16.27
CA VAL A 456 -19.47 22.30 -15.91
C VAL A 456 -19.98 23.77 -15.90
#